data_f8a7277e9c4c8eab725304d89b60475d
#
_entry.id   f8a7277e9c4c8eab725304d89b60475d
#
_cell.length_a   1.000
_cell.length_b   1.000
_cell.length_c   1.000
_cell.angle_alpha   90.00
_cell.angle_beta   90.00
_cell.angle_gamma   90.00
#
_symmetry.space_group_name_H-M   'P 1'
#
loop_
_entity.id
_entity.type
_entity.pdbx_description
1 polymer ?
#
loop_
_entity_poly.entity_id
_entity_poly.type
_entity_poly.pdbx_seq_one_letter_code
_entity_poly.pdbx_strand_id
1 'polypeptide(L)'
;MKYIFYLLILFSTLSNSQKFDERVDNLIQENIEETIELRHWFHQNAELSNREFKTAERIAAELRKIGYNPKTGVAKTGVVAILNEGKEGPVVGLRADIDGLPVKERANIPWASKMTGIYNGEEVPVMHACGHDMHTAILLSTAKILYEIKDEIPGQVKFIFQPAEEGAPAGEDGGAELMVR
;
A
#
# COMPACT_ATOMS: atom_id res chain seq x y z
N MET A 1 -37.24 14.20 31.97
CA MET A 1 -37.35 13.25 30.85
C MET A 1 -36.49 13.59 29.63
N LYS A 2 -36.40 14.85 29.15
CA LYS A 2 -35.56 15.23 28.00
C LYS A 2 -34.08 14.88 28.15
N TYR A 3 -33.46 15.05 29.31
CA TYR A 3 -32.00 14.77 29.54
C TYR A 3 -31.67 13.29 29.60
N ILE A 4 -32.60 12.39 29.97
CA ILE A 4 -32.40 10.94 29.97
C ILE A 4 -32.31 10.43 28.53
N PHE A 5 -33.08 11.02 27.61
CA PHE A 5 -33.07 10.65 26.19
C PHE A 5 -31.71 10.97 25.51
N TYR A 6 -31.12 12.12 25.81
CA TYR A 6 -29.80 12.52 25.33
C TYR A 6 -28.69 11.61 25.89
N LEU A 7 -28.79 11.21 27.17
CA LEU A 7 -27.81 10.31 27.78
C LEU A 7 -27.83 8.89 27.12
N LEU A 8 -29.01 8.38 26.80
CA LEU A 8 -29.18 7.09 26.13
C LEU A 8 -28.63 7.09 24.68
N ILE A 9 -28.78 8.21 23.96
CA ILE A 9 -28.22 8.38 22.61
C ILE A 9 -26.69 8.44 22.68
N LEU A 10 -26.09 9.16 23.63
CA LEU A 10 -24.65 9.20 23.82
C LEU A 10 -24.07 7.79 24.15
N PHE A 11 -24.75 7.03 24.98
CA PHE A 11 -24.30 5.69 25.38
C PHE A 11 -24.35 4.70 24.20
N SER A 12 -25.36 4.80 23.33
CA SER A 12 -25.49 3.93 22.16
C SER A 12 -24.43 4.23 21.08
N THR A 13 -24.06 5.50 20.89
CA THR A 13 -23.01 5.88 19.93
C THR A 13 -21.62 5.44 20.40
N LEU A 14 -21.30 5.58 21.68
CA LEU A 14 -20.05 5.09 22.27
C LEU A 14 -19.91 3.57 22.16
N SER A 15 -20.99 2.81 22.43
CA SER A 15 -20.98 1.35 22.29
C SER A 15 -20.78 0.87 20.86
N ASN A 16 -21.33 1.60 19.87
CA ASN A 16 -21.13 1.25 18.45
C ASN A 16 -19.73 1.57 17.97
N SER A 17 -19.12 2.68 18.38
CA SER A 17 -17.74 3.03 18.09
C SER A 17 -16.77 1.96 18.63
N GLN A 18 -16.96 1.55 19.87
CA GLN A 18 -16.13 0.55 20.52
C GLN A 18 -16.17 -0.81 19.79
N LYS A 19 -17.35 -1.26 19.36
CA LYS A 19 -17.50 -2.49 18.57
C LYS A 19 -16.87 -2.40 17.18
N PHE A 20 -16.89 -1.21 16.56
CA PHE A 20 -16.25 -0.97 15.28
C PHE A 20 -14.72 -1.07 15.43
N ASP A 21 -14.16 -0.43 16.47
CA ASP A 21 -12.73 -0.44 16.76
C ASP A 21 -12.24 -1.88 17.05
N GLU A 22 -12.95 -2.64 17.91
CA GLU A 22 -12.63 -4.05 18.19
C GLU A 22 -12.66 -4.92 16.92
N ARG A 23 -13.58 -4.65 15.99
CA ARG A 23 -13.64 -5.40 14.72
C ARG A 23 -12.45 -5.06 13.82
N VAL A 24 -12.06 -3.80 13.73
CA VAL A 24 -10.87 -3.38 12.95
C VAL A 24 -9.61 -4.00 13.56
N ASP A 25 -9.47 -3.99 14.88
CA ASP A 25 -8.34 -4.61 15.57
C ASP A 25 -8.25 -6.11 15.30
N ASN A 26 -9.37 -6.83 15.31
CA ASN A 26 -9.41 -8.25 14.96
C ASN A 26 -8.97 -8.48 13.51
N LEU A 27 -9.46 -7.69 12.56
CA LEU A 27 -9.05 -7.77 11.15
C LEU A 27 -7.55 -7.49 10.98
N ILE A 28 -6.97 -6.58 11.75
CA ILE A 28 -5.52 -6.33 11.77
C ILE A 28 -4.79 -7.59 12.26
N GLN A 29 -5.19 -8.18 13.38
CA GLN A 29 -4.56 -9.37 13.94
C GLN A 29 -4.65 -10.57 12.99
N GLU A 30 -5.79 -10.78 12.32
CA GLU A 30 -5.98 -11.84 11.35
C GLU A 30 -5.08 -11.69 10.09
N ASN A 31 -4.67 -10.46 9.75
CA ASN A 31 -3.89 -10.19 8.56
C ASN A 31 -2.39 -9.94 8.82
N ILE A 32 -1.94 -9.93 10.07
CA ILE A 32 -0.57 -9.54 10.43
C ILE A 32 0.49 -10.46 9.80
N GLU A 33 0.29 -11.77 9.83
CA GLU A 33 1.23 -12.75 9.28
C GLU A 33 1.36 -12.61 7.76
N GLU A 34 0.24 -12.47 7.04
CA GLU A 34 0.25 -12.23 5.58
C GLU A 34 0.95 -10.91 5.24
N THR A 35 0.76 -9.87 6.05
CA THR A 35 1.43 -8.58 5.89
C THR A 35 2.96 -8.71 6.03
N ILE A 36 3.41 -9.50 7.01
CA ILE A 36 4.83 -9.79 7.23
C ILE A 36 5.41 -10.58 6.04
N GLU A 37 4.68 -11.60 5.54
CA GLU A 37 5.10 -12.38 4.38
C GLU A 37 5.20 -11.52 3.12
N LEU A 38 4.23 -10.63 2.88
CA LEU A 38 4.27 -9.66 1.78
C LEU A 38 5.48 -8.74 1.89
N ARG A 39 5.74 -8.19 3.08
CA ARG A 39 6.92 -7.36 3.32
C ARG A 39 8.21 -8.12 3.03
N HIS A 40 8.35 -9.38 3.47
CA HIS A 40 9.52 -10.21 3.18
C HIS A 40 9.68 -10.45 1.67
N TRP A 41 8.57 -10.69 0.97
CA TRP A 41 8.59 -10.88 -0.47
C TRP A 41 9.06 -9.61 -1.20
N PHE A 42 8.53 -8.43 -0.87
CA PHE A 42 8.95 -7.17 -1.47
C PHE A 42 10.43 -6.89 -1.18
N HIS A 43 10.88 -7.10 0.06
CA HIS A 43 12.28 -6.93 0.43
C HIS A 43 13.23 -7.82 -0.40
N GLN A 44 12.85 -9.08 -0.58
CA GLN A 44 13.62 -10.05 -1.38
C GLN A 44 13.67 -9.71 -2.87
N ASN A 45 12.65 -9.04 -3.39
CA ASN A 45 12.46 -8.76 -4.81
C ASN A 45 12.55 -7.26 -5.12
N ALA A 46 13.37 -6.53 -4.40
CA ALA A 46 13.55 -5.09 -4.57
C ALA A 46 13.95 -4.74 -6.01
N GLU A 47 13.31 -3.72 -6.57
CA GLU A 47 13.55 -3.20 -7.92
C GLU A 47 13.84 -1.70 -7.87
N LEU A 48 14.69 -1.20 -8.77
CA LEU A 48 15.05 0.22 -8.86
C LEU A 48 13.89 1.06 -9.39
N SER A 49 13.96 2.37 -9.11
CA SER A 49 13.03 3.39 -9.61
C SER A 49 12.79 3.26 -11.12
N ASN A 50 11.51 3.32 -11.53
CA ASN A 50 11.03 3.09 -12.90
C ASN A 50 11.33 1.70 -13.48
N ARG A 51 11.67 0.71 -12.65
CA ARG A 51 11.95 -0.70 -13.01
C ARG A 51 11.15 -1.68 -12.14
N GLU A 52 10.18 -1.20 -11.38
CA GLU A 52 9.39 -1.93 -10.38
C GLU A 52 8.30 -2.80 -11.04
N PHE A 53 8.66 -3.55 -12.11
CA PHE A 53 7.67 -4.31 -12.90
C PHE A 53 7.10 -5.51 -12.14
N LYS A 54 7.95 -6.31 -11.46
CA LYS A 54 7.51 -7.45 -10.65
C LYS A 54 6.77 -7.00 -9.40
N THR A 55 7.23 -5.92 -8.80
CA THR A 55 6.58 -5.25 -7.66
C THR A 55 5.16 -4.83 -8.04
N ALA A 56 5.01 -4.14 -9.17
CA ALA A 56 3.70 -3.71 -9.69
C ALA A 56 2.77 -4.89 -10.02
N GLU A 57 3.31 -5.94 -10.65
CA GLU A 57 2.57 -7.17 -10.94
C GLU A 57 2.07 -7.84 -9.65
N ARG A 58 2.93 -7.96 -8.64
CA ARG A 58 2.57 -8.53 -7.34
C ARG A 58 1.50 -7.70 -6.64
N ILE A 59 1.65 -6.38 -6.59
CA ILE A 59 0.64 -5.47 -6.01
C ILE A 59 -0.71 -5.65 -6.70
N ALA A 60 -0.73 -5.63 -8.03
CA ALA A 60 -1.96 -5.80 -8.80
C ALA A 60 -2.60 -7.17 -8.59
N ALA A 61 -1.81 -8.23 -8.45
CA ALA A 61 -2.29 -9.57 -8.16
C ALA A 61 -2.96 -9.65 -6.78
N GLU A 62 -2.33 -9.08 -5.74
CA GLU A 62 -2.91 -9.06 -4.40
C GLU A 62 -4.20 -8.23 -4.35
N LEU A 63 -4.24 -7.07 -4.99
CA LEU A 63 -5.45 -6.25 -5.07
C LEU A 63 -6.61 -6.99 -5.78
N ARG A 64 -6.32 -7.74 -6.86
CA ARG A 64 -7.36 -8.56 -7.53
C ARG A 64 -7.87 -9.69 -6.65
N LYS A 65 -7.02 -10.35 -5.86
CA LYS A 65 -7.44 -11.39 -4.90
C LYS A 65 -8.42 -10.83 -3.86
N ILE A 66 -8.21 -9.59 -3.42
CA ILE A 66 -9.11 -8.90 -2.48
C ILE A 66 -10.46 -8.57 -3.15
N GLY A 67 -10.47 -8.31 -4.44
CA GLY A 67 -11.68 -7.95 -5.20
C GLY A 67 -11.63 -6.57 -5.85
N TYR A 68 -10.48 -5.90 -5.86
CA TYR A 68 -10.29 -4.64 -6.58
C TYR A 68 -10.07 -4.85 -8.08
N ASN A 69 -10.30 -3.78 -8.86
CA ASN A 69 -9.91 -3.70 -10.25
C ASN A 69 -8.76 -2.69 -10.43
N PRO A 70 -7.50 -3.07 -10.16
CA PRO A 70 -6.39 -2.14 -10.19
C PRO A 70 -6.02 -1.70 -11.60
N LYS A 71 -5.74 -0.40 -11.77
CA LYS A 71 -5.11 0.18 -12.95
C LYS A 71 -3.59 0.08 -12.79
N THR A 72 -2.92 -0.61 -13.69
CA THR A 72 -1.45 -0.77 -13.75
C THR A 72 -0.84 0.14 -14.81
N GLY A 73 0.49 0.32 -14.75
CA GLY A 73 1.22 1.16 -15.71
C GLY A 73 1.01 2.65 -15.52
N VAL A 74 0.50 3.07 -14.39
CA VAL A 74 0.40 4.49 -14.02
C VAL A 74 1.80 5.00 -13.71
N ALA A 75 2.24 6.07 -14.38
CA ALA A 75 3.62 6.55 -14.25
C ALA A 75 4.66 5.42 -14.47
N LYS A 76 4.52 4.66 -15.54
CA LYS A 76 5.29 3.47 -15.95
C LYS A 76 4.95 2.20 -15.14
N THR A 77 5.30 2.14 -13.87
CA THR A 77 5.21 0.94 -13.03
C THR A 77 4.22 1.08 -11.86
N GLY A 78 3.65 2.25 -11.63
CA GLY A 78 2.71 2.47 -10.54
C GLY A 78 1.38 1.75 -10.73
N VAL A 79 0.71 1.53 -9.59
CA VAL A 79 -0.59 0.86 -9.52
C VAL A 79 -1.57 1.72 -8.73
N VAL A 80 -2.81 1.83 -9.21
CA VAL A 80 -3.89 2.55 -8.52
C VAL A 80 -5.12 1.67 -8.44
N ALA A 81 -5.75 1.63 -7.25
CA ALA A 81 -7.05 1.01 -7.05
C ALA A 81 -7.98 1.94 -6.29
N ILE A 82 -9.29 1.80 -6.47
CA ILE A 82 -10.29 2.63 -5.79
C ILE A 82 -11.30 1.71 -5.10
N LEU A 83 -11.49 1.94 -3.80
CA LEU A 83 -12.58 1.35 -3.05
C LEU A 83 -13.84 2.21 -3.23
N ASN A 84 -14.98 1.55 -3.45
CA ASN A 84 -16.27 2.21 -3.64
C ASN A 84 -16.25 3.25 -4.79
N GLU A 85 -15.61 2.92 -5.91
CA GLU A 85 -15.55 3.80 -7.08
C GLU A 85 -16.96 4.26 -7.50
N GLY A 86 -17.12 5.58 -7.67
CA GLY A 86 -18.40 6.21 -8.02
C GLY A 86 -19.35 6.46 -6.83
N LYS A 87 -19.03 6.02 -5.60
CA LYS A 87 -19.81 6.33 -4.42
C LYS A 87 -19.70 7.82 -4.09
N GLU A 88 -20.84 8.47 -3.87
CA GLU A 88 -20.87 9.87 -3.42
C GLU A 88 -20.21 10.01 -2.04
N GLY A 89 -19.55 11.15 -1.80
CA GLY A 89 -18.89 11.47 -0.55
C GLY A 89 -17.42 11.87 -0.72
N PRO A 90 -16.67 11.95 0.38
CA PRO A 90 -15.24 12.32 0.34
C PRO A 90 -14.41 11.25 -0.38
N VAL A 91 -13.32 11.71 -1.01
CA VAL A 91 -12.30 10.83 -1.57
C VAL A 91 -11.00 10.97 -0.76
N VAL A 92 -10.56 9.89 -0.14
CA VAL A 92 -9.32 9.84 0.63
C VAL A 92 -8.25 9.12 -0.20
N GLY A 93 -7.07 9.73 -0.36
CA GLY A 93 -5.91 9.09 -0.99
C GLY A 93 -4.97 8.50 0.06
N LEU A 94 -4.62 7.23 -0.10
CA LEU A 94 -3.57 6.56 0.66
C LEU A 94 -2.44 6.20 -0.29
N ARG A 95 -1.19 6.54 0.07
CA ARG A 95 -0.01 6.34 -0.78
C ARG A 95 1.03 5.45 -0.10
N ALA A 96 1.65 4.61 -0.90
CA ALA A 96 2.90 3.94 -0.58
C ALA A 96 3.86 4.05 -1.75
N ASP A 97 5.13 4.28 -1.46
CA ASP A 97 6.21 4.21 -2.42
C ASP A 97 6.65 2.75 -2.58
N ILE A 98 7.15 2.36 -3.78
CA ILE A 98 7.35 0.94 -4.11
C ILE A 98 8.75 0.59 -4.64
N ASP A 99 9.61 1.57 -4.86
CA ASP A 99 10.95 1.39 -5.40
C ASP A 99 12.00 1.08 -4.34
N GLY A 100 13.08 0.45 -4.77
CA GLY A 100 14.28 0.15 -3.98
C GLY A 100 15.46 1.01 -4.40
N LEU A 101 16.51 0.98 -3.59
CA LEU A 101 17.73 1.76 -3.72
C LEU A 101 18.90 0.94 -4.30
N PRO A 102 19.85 1.57 -5.00
CA PRO A 102 21.08 0.93 -5.47
C PRO A 102 22.07 0.70 -4.31
N VAL A 103 21.66 -0.05 -3.31
CA VAL A 103 22.38 -0.28 -2.06
C VAL A 103 22.53 -1.77 -1.83
N LYS A 104 23.72 -2.19 -1.36
CA LYS A 104 24.01 -3.59 -1.05
C LYS A 104 23.38 -3.98 0.28
N GLU A 105 22.59 -5.06 0.26
CA GLU A 105 22.11 -5.72 1.47
C GLU A 105 23.26 -6.24 2.34
N ARG A 106 23.23 -5.95 3.63
CA ARG A 106 24.23 -6.35 4.62
C ARG A 106 23.68 -7.25 5.71
N ALA A 107 22.35 -7.35 5.80
CA ALA A 107 21.72 -8.16 6.84
C ALA A 107 21.81 -9.65 6.47
N ASN A 108 22.14 -10.49 7.46
CA ASN A 108 22.11 -11.94 7.30
C ASN A 108 20.76 -12.47 7.77
N ILE A 109 19.74 -12.25 6.96
CA ILE A 109 18.35 -12.65 7.22
C ILE A 109 17.84 -13.52 6.07
N PRO A 110 16.87 -14.42 6.30
CA PRO A 110 16.37 -15.35 5.26
C PRO A 110 15.78 -14.65 4.03
N TRP A 111 15.24 -13.47 4.21
CA TRP A 111 14.62 -12.65 3.15
C TRP A 111 15.50 -11.49 2.67
N ALA A 112 16.81 -11.56 2.90
CA ALA A 112 17.76 -10.57 2.37
C ALA A 112 17.69 -10.48 0.85
N SER A 113 17.72 -9.26 0.31
CA SER A 113 17.74 -9.03 -1.13
C SER A 113 19.06 -9.54 -1.75
N LYS A 114 18.95 -10.25 -2.86
CA LYS A 114 20.05 -10.64 -3.75
C LYS A 114 19.86 -10.06 -5.14
N MET A 115 18.97 -9.08 -5.24
CA MET A 115 18.65 -8.45 -6.52
C MET A 115 19.78 -7.55 -6.99
N THR A 116 19.93 -7.48 -8.30
CA THR A 116 20.78 -6.51 -9.00
C THR A 116 19.97 -5.78 -10.05
N GLY A 117 20.43 -4.60 -10.44
CA GLY A 117 19.81 -3.80 -11.49
C GLY A 117 20.82 -2.88 -12.14
N ILE A 118 20.46 -2.29 -13.27
CA ILE A 118 21.31 -1.30 -13.94
C ILE A 118 20.94 0.10 -13.45
N TYR A 119 21.88 0.77 -12.84
CA TYR A 119 21.76 2.16 -12.38
C TYR A 119 22.88 3.00 -12.98
N ASN A 120 22.51 4.02 -13.74
CA ASN A 120 23.45 4.90 -14.46
C ASN A 120 24.48 4.14 -15.32
N GLY A 121 24.08 3.03 -15.96
CA GLY A 121 24.90 2.22 -16.85
C GLY A 121 25.75 1.16 -16.16
N GLU A 122 25.71 1.07 -14.84
CA GLU A 122 26.45 0.06 -14.07
C GLU A 122 25.51 -0.93 -13.40
N GLU A 123 25.93 -2.18 -13.27
CA GLU A 123 25.23 -3.19 -12.49
C GLU A 123 25.49 -2.95 -11.01
N VAL A 124 24.42 -2.78 -10.24
CA VAL A 124 24.47 -2.50 -8.80
C VAL A 124 23.57 -3.47 -8.02
N PRO A 125 23.89 -3.79 -6.77
CA PRO A 125 22.97 -4.48 -5.89
C PRO A 125 21.79 -3.58 -5.53
N VAL A 126 20.62 -4.18 -5.30
CA VAL A 126 19.37 -3.46 -5.00
C VAL A 126 18.74 -3.99 -3.72
N MET A 127 18.35 -3.09 -2.82
CA MET A 127 17.54 -3.44 -1.64
C MET A 127 16.56 -2.33 -1.27
N HIS A 128 15.56 -2.68 -0.47
CA HIS A 128 14.72 -1.70 0.21
C HIS A 128 15.42 -1.18 1.48
N ALA A 129 16.17 -0.09 1.36
CA ALA A 129 16.89 0.53 2.47
C ALA A 129 16.11 1.72 3.11
N CYS A 130 15.01 2.16 2.50
CA CYS A 130 14.16 3.26 2.99
C CYS A 130 12.84 2.75 3.62
N GLY A 131 12.48 1.48 3.45
CA GLY A 131 11.28 0.89 4.05
C GLY A 131 10.06 0.83 3.12
N HIS A 132 10.24 1.01 1.81
CA HIS A 132 9.14 0.94 0.83
C HIS A 132 8.53 -0.47 0.71
N ASP A 133 9.28 -1.53 1.06
CA ASP A 133 8.77 -2.89 1.25
C ASP A 133 7.67 -2.94 2.33
N MET A 134 7.88 -2.24 3.44
CA MET A 134 6.92 -2.13 4.53
C MET A 134 5.75 -1.22 4.13
N HIS A 135 6.01 -0.07 3.50
CA HIS A 135 4.98 0.83 2.96
C HIS A 135 3.99 0.08 2.07
N THR A 136 4.51 -0.66 1.10
CA THR A 136 3.72 -1.45 0.16
C THR A 136 2.88 -2.52 0.86
N ALA A 137 3.50 -3.30 1.76
CA ALA A 137 2.81 -4.37 2.48
C ALA A 137 1.69 -3.82 3.39
N ILE A 138 1.95 -2.72 4.11
CA ILE A 138 0.96 -2.07 4.98
C ILE A 138 -0.20 -1.53 4.14
N LEU A 139 0.06 -0.90 2.98
CA LEU A 139 -1.01 -0.36 2.15
C LEU A 139 -1.88 -1.47 1.55
N LEU A 140 -1.30 -2.61 1.16
CA LEU A 140 -2.06 -3.80 0.72
C LEU A 140 -2.92 -4.37 1.83
N SER A 141 -2.38 -4.51 3.04
CA SER A 141 -3.13 -4.96 4.21
C SER A 141 -4.28 -3.98 4.55
N THR A 142 -4.00 -2.68 4.50
CA THR A 142 -5.02 -1.64 4.68
C THR A 142 -6.11 -1.75 3.62
N ALA A 143 -5.76 -1.98 2.36
CA ALA A 143 -6.74 -2.18 1.29
C ALA A 143 -7.63 -3.39 1.57
N LYS A 144 -7.07 -4.50 2.07
CA LYS A 144 -7.82 -5.72 2.42
C LYS A 144 -8.79 -5.44 3.57
N ILE A 145 -8.33 -4.83 4.66
CA ILE A 145 -9.17 -4.51 5.82
C ILE A 145 -10.29 -3.55 5.43
N LEU A 146 -10.00 -2.49 4.67
CA LEU A 146 -11.02 -1.54 4.23
C LEU A 146 -12.03 -2.17 3.26
N TYR A 147 -11.65 -3.20 2.50
CA TYR A 147 -12.58 -3.94 1.66
C TYR A 147 -13.61 -4.73 2.47
N GLU A 148 -13.22 -5.32 3.60
CA GLU A 148 -14.12 -6.04 4.51
C GLU A 148 -15.18 -5.14 5.17
N ILE A 149 -14.87 -3.85 5.32
CA ILE A 149 -15.76 -2.85 5.93
C ILE A 149 -16.28 -1.80 4.93
N LYS A 150 -16.16 -2.07 3.63
CA LYS A 150 -16.43 -1.11 2.54
C LYS A 150 -17.82 -0.46 2.58
N ASP A 151 -18.82 -1.19 3.03
CA ASP A 151 -20.19 -0.71 3.08
C ASP A 151 -20.39 0.39 4.15
N GLU A 152 -19.51 0.44 5.16
CA GLU A 152 -19.52 1.42 6.25
C GLU A 152 -18.69 2.67 5.92
N ILE A 153 -17.88 2.64 4.85
CA ILE A 153 -17.04 3.77 4.45
C ILE A 153 -17.87 4.80 3.67
N PRO A 154 -17.97 6.05 4.19
CA PRO A 154 -18.74 7.10 3.55
C PRO A 154 -17.93 7.76 2.42
N GLY A 155 -18.02 7.22 1.21
CA GLY A 155 -17.29 7.75 0.05
C GLY A 155 -16.28 6.76 -0.51
N GLN A 156 -15.14 7.25 -1.01
CA GLN A 156 -14.16 6.47 -1.75
C GLN A 156 -12.78 6.51 -1.09
N VAL A 157 -12.00 5.42 -1.24
CA VAL A 157 -10.58 5.40 -0.88
C VAL A 157 -9.75 5.06 -2.11
N LYS A 158 -8.80 5.91 -2.47
CA LYS A 158 -7.87 5.73 -3.58
C LYS A 158 -6.52 5.24 -3.04
N PHE A 159 -6.15 4.03 -3.39
CA PHE A 159 -4.84 3.44 -3.07
C PHE A 159 -3.88 3.76 -4.20
N ILE A 160 -2.74 4.36 -3.86
CA ILE A 160 -1.74 4.85 -4.81
C ILE A 160 -0.41 4.18 -4.46
N PHE A 161 0.04 3.26 -5.30
CA PHE A 161 1.36 2.65 -5.22
C PHE A 161 2.27 3.40 -6.17
N GLN A 162 3.07 4.32 -5.61
CA GLN A 162 3.88 5.27 -6.38
C GLN A 162 5.25 4.69 -6.70
N PRO A 163 5.66 4.66 -7.99
CA PRO A 163 7.01 4.29 -8.39
C PRO A 163 7.99 5.46 -8.24
N ALA A 164 9.28 5.19 -8.35
CA ALA A 164 10.37 6.15 -8.55
C ALA A 164 10.34 7.35 -7.58
N GLU A 165 10.24 7.08 -6.28
CA GLU A 165 10.32 8.09 -5.21
C GLU A 165 11.78 8.42 -4.88
N GLU A 166 12.66 7.41 -4.82
CA GLU A 166 14.08 7.52 -4.42
C GLU A 166 14.95 8.23 -5.45
N GLY A 167 14.46 8.43 -6.64
CA GLY A 167 15.14 9.12 -7.73
C GLY A 167 15.13 8.32 -9.03
N ALA A 168 14.50 8.89 -10.04
CA ALA A 168 14.48 8.29 -11.37
C ALA A 168 15.89 8.21 -11.96
N PRO A 169 16.20 7.22 -12.82
CA PRO A 169 17.45 7.19 -13.58
C PRO A 169 17.65 8.46 -14.39
N ALA A 170 18.91 8.78 -14.70
CA ALA A 170 19.27 9.99 -15.45
C ALA A 170 18.47 10.09 -16.77
N GLY A 171 17.80 11.22 -16.98
CA GLY A 171 16.96 11.48 -18.15
C GLY A 171 15.54 10.94 -18.07
N GLU A 172 15.13 10.40 -16.92
CA GLU A 172 13.76 9.97 -16.65
C GLU A 172 13.10 10.85 -15.58
N ASP A 173 11.77 10.97 -15.65
CA ASP A 173 10.98 11.72 -14.66
C ASP A 173 10.66 10.86 -13.44
N GLY A 174 10.53 11.50 -12.27
CA GLY A 174 10.11 10.86 -11.01
C GLY A 174 8.63 10.43 -11.02
N GLY A 175 8.32 9.43 -10.23
CA GLY A 175 6.99 8.82 -10.24
C GLY A 175 5.86 9.77 -9.85
N ALA A 176 6.07 10.63 -8.84
CA ALA A 176 5.06 11.61 -8.42
C ALA A 176 4.74 12.60 -9.54
N GLU A 177 5.73 13.11 -10.24
CA GLU A 177 5.54 14.02 -11.38
C GLU A 177 4.76 13.36 -12.51
N LEU A 178 5.12 12.11 -12.85
CA LEU A 178 4.40 11.33 -13.88
C LEU A 178 2.96 10.97 -13.48
N MET A 179 2.66 10.83 -12.19
CA MET A 179 1.32 10.52 -11.71
C MET A 179 0.33 11.69 -11.77
N VAL A 180 0.82 12.93 -11.79
CA VAL A 180 -0.02 14.14 -11.83
C VAL A 180 -0.18 14.73 -13.24
N ARG A 181 0.55 14.23 -14.21
CA ARG A 181 0.40 14.54 -15.64
C ARG A 181 -0.72 13.71 -16.26
#